data_d3114cd944623900e80fbe7c590400df
#
_entry.id   d3114cd944623900e80fbe7c590400df
#
_cell.length_a   1.000
_cell.length_b   1.000
_cell.length_c   1.000
_cell.angle_alpha   90.00
_cell.angle_beta   90.00
_cell.angle_gamma   90.00
#
_symmetry.space_group_name_H-M   'P 1'
#
loop_
_entity.id
_entity.type
_entity.pdbx_description
1 polymer ?
#
loop_
_entity_poly.entity_id
_entity_poly.type
_entity_poly.pdbx_seq_one_letter_code
_entity_poly.pdbx_strand_id
1 'polypeptide(L)'
;NANFKEVECESKIAIVQLNKKVNLGATVYKTKDIKFVNEANDSLKNSEYKKLPLDLEFVAKIGKNPLLIAIYEGIQVQVSNDFVVQNALNKAITSENIETQLSKLNDTPYKASSLKLDIDQNIFISLKVLNELRRDAIEKINLIRLDRPLIYHTPKKIIPIKHEQHEPIITAQVSNDEQFNVVK
;
A
#
# COMPACT_ATOMS: atom_id res chain seq x y z
N ASN A 1 17.29 -6.74 -31.71
CA ASN A 1 16.77 -7.23 -30.43
C ASN A 1 16.78 -8.74 -30.47
N ALA A 2 17.66 -9.37 -29.69
CA ALA A 2 17.67 -10.83 -29.51
C ALA A 2 16.69 -11.16 -28.38
N ASN A 3 15.73 -12.04 -28.63
CA ASN A 3 14.89 -12.59 -27.57
C ASN A 3 15.72 -13.60 -26.79
N PHE A 4 15.96 -13.33 -25.52
CA PHE A 4 16.63 -14.24 -24.61
C PHE A 4 15.58 -15.09 -23.90
N LYS A 5 15.81 -16.40 -23.82
CA LYS A 5 15.15 -17.24 -22.83
C LYS A 5 15.87 -17.04 -21.49
N GLU A 6 15.09 -16.92 -20.42
CA GLU A 6 15.60 -16.84 -19.07
C GLU A 6 16.43 -18.10 -18.75
N VAL A 7 17.63 -17.90 -18.23
CA VAL A 7 18.50 -18.97 -17.77
C VAL A 7 18.80 -18.71 -16.30
N GLU A 8 18.38 -19.60 -15.43
CA GLU A 8 18.79 -19.59 -14.04
C GLU A 8 20.29 -19.91 -13.96
N CYS A 9 21.06 -19.00 -13.38
CA CYS A 9 22.49 -19.19 -13.19
C CYS A 9 22.76 -19.60 -11.75
N GLU A 10 23.02 -20.86 -11.52
CA GLU A 10 23.57 -21.37 -10.25
C GLU A 10 25.10 -21.27 -10.19
N SER A 11 25.76 -20.94 -11.29
CA SER A 11 27.21 -20.86 -11.42
C SER A 11 27.67 -19.55 -12.05
N LYS A 12 28.99 -19.31 -12.01
CA LYS A 12 29.61 -18.14 -12.65
C LYS A 12 29.51 -18.11 -14.20
N ILE A 13 28.95 -19.17 -14.79
CA ILE A 13 28.82 -19.33 -16.24
C ILE A 13 27.34 -19.47 -16.58
N ALA A 14 26.85 -18.59 -17.45
CA ALA A 14 25.49 -18.64 -17.97
C ALA A 14 25.53 -19.11 -19.44
N ILE A 15 24.68 -20.09 -19.77
CA ILE A 15 24.50 -20.54 -21.15
C ILE A 15 23.25 -19.85 -21.70
N VAL A 16 23.41 -18.98 -22.69
CA VAL A 16 22.32 -18.23 -23.29
C VAL A 16 22.15 -18.62 -24.75
N GLN A 17 20.93 -18.98 -25.15
CA GLN A 17 20.62 -19.24 -26.54
C GLN A 17 20.40 -17.95 -27.29
N LEU A 18 21.14 -17.70 -28.35
CA LEU A 18 21.08 -16.50 -29.16
C LEU A 18 20.46 -16.77 -30.52
N ASN A 19 19.61 -15.84 -30.99
CA ASN A 19 19.01 -15.92 -32.33
C ASN A 19 19.95 -15.33 -33.42
N LYS A 20 21.07 -14.74 -33.02
CA LYS A 20 22.07 -14.12 -33.91
C LYS A 20 23.48 -14.52 -33.47
N LYS A 21 24.38 -14.63 -34.43
CA LYS A 21 25.79 -14.86 -34.18
C LYS A 21 26.42 -13.64 -33.51
N VAL A 22 27.09 -13.83 -32.41
CA VAL A 22 27.78 -12.81 -31.63
C VAL A 22 29.26 -13.06 -31.61
N ASN A 23 30.08 -12.04 -31.67
CA ASN A 23 31.53 -12.18 -31.63
C ASN A 23 32.01 -12.55 -30.23
N LEU A 24 33.08 -13.35 -30.18
CA LEU A 24 33.75 -13.66 -28.92
C LEU A 24 34.28 -12.37 -28.28
N GLY A 25 34.05 -12.23 -26.95
CA GLY A 25 34.45 -11.04 -26.20
C GLY A 25 33.41 -9.89 -26.20
N ALA A 26 32.25 -10.07 -26.84
CA ALA A 26 31.18 -9.08 -26.79
C ALA A 26 30.66 -8.91 -25.36
N THR A 27 30.47 -7.66 -24.93
CA THR A 27 29.91 -7.35 -23.61
C THR A 27 28.42 -7.66 -23.57
N VAL A 28 28.00 -8.35 -22.52
CA VAL A 28 26.59 -8.71 -22.27
C VAL A 28 26.05 -7.86 -21.14
N TYR A 29 24.90 -7.22 -21.40
CA TYR A 29 24.20 -6.41 -20.41
C TYR A 29 22.88 -7.06 -20.02
N LYS A 30 22.62 -7.19 -18.72
CA LYS A 30 21.30 -7.57 -18.20
C LYS A 30 20.42 -6.32 -18.19
N THR A 31 19.49 -6.22 -19.13
CA THR A 31 18.59 -5.06 -19.25
C THR A 31 17.33 -5.20 -18.40
N LYS A 32 16.93 -6.42 -18.04
CA LYS A 32 15.74 -6.69 -17.26
C LYS A 32 15.97 -7.89 -16.35
N ASP A 33 15.67 -7.74 -15.07
CA ASP A 33 15.58 -8.84 -14.13
C ASP A 33 14.14 -9.29 -14.01
N ILE A 34 13.80 -10.40 -14.65
CA ILE A 34 12.41 -10.90 -14.68
C ILE A 34 11.98 -11.34 -13.29
N LYS A 35 12.87 -11.97 -12.52
CA LYS A 35 12.58 -12.38 -11.14
C LYS A 35 12.23 -11.19 -10.28
N PHE A 36 13.05 -10.14 -10.29
CA PHE A 36 12.80 -8.91 -9.56
C PHE A 36 11.50 -8.22 -10.01
N VAL A 37 11.22 -8.18 -11.33
CA VAL A 37 9.97 -7.59 -11.85
C VAL A 37 8.75 -8.39 -11.41
N ASN A 38 8.85 -9.72 -11.39
CA ASN A 38 7.76 -10.56 -10.91
C ASN A 38 7.53 -10.41 -9.41
N GLU A 39 8.57 -10.39 -8.60
CA GLU A 39 8.50 -10.12 -7.16
C GLU A 39 7.88 -8.75 -6.88
N ALA A 40 8.26 -7.71 -7.64
CA ALA A 40 7.67 -6.38 -7.52
C ALA A 40 6.18 -6.38 -7.91
N ASN A 41 5.81 -7.06 -9.01
CA ASN A 41 4.41 -7.18 -9.43
C ASN A 41 3.58 -7.97 -8.42
N ASP A 42 4.12 -9.02 -7.84
CA ASP A 42 3.43 -9.82 -6.84
C ASP A 42 3.29 -9.04 -5.52
N SER A 43 4.26 -8.20 -5.16
CA SER A 43 4.15 -7.29 -4.02
C SER A 43 3.06 -6.21 -4.23
N LEU A 44 2.81 -5.80 -5.48
CA LEU A 44 1.71 -4.89 -5.82
C LEU A 44 0.34 -5.57 -5.74
N LYS A 45 0.24 -6.84 -6.14
CA LYS A 45 -0.99 -7.64 -6.03
C LYS A 45 -1.31 -7.97 -4.58
N ASN A 46 -0.31 -8.31 -3.79
CA ASN A 46 -0.42 -8.62 -2.37
C ASN A 46 -0.31 -7.33 -1.55
N SER A 47 -1.35 -6.51 -1.55
CA SER A 47 -1.40 -5.23 -0.80
C SER A 47 -1.29 -5.41 0.73
N GLU A 48 -1.27 -6.65 1.23
CA GLU A 48 -1.21 -6.94 2.67
C GLU A 48 0.09 -6.49 3.35
N TYR A 49 1.21 -6.44 2.65
CA TYR A 49 2.52 -6.07 3.22
C TYR A 49 2.62 -4.61 3.67
N LYS A 50 1.70 -3.75 3.26
CA LYS A 50 1.75 -2.30 3.55
C LYS A 50 0.53 -1.80 4.31
N LYS A 51 -0.37 -2.69 4.73
CA LYS A 51 -1.55 -2.27 5.48
C LYS A 51 -1.21 -1.93 6.91
N LEU A 52 -1.84 -0.87 7.39
CA LEU A 52 -1.66 -0.33 8.73
C LEU A 52 -2.55 -1.12 9.71
N PRO A 53 -2.02 -1.55 10.87
CA PRO A 53 -2.80 -2.27 11.85
C PRO A 53 -3.86 -1.36 12.48
N LEU A 54 -5.09 -1.81 12.51
CA LEU A 54 -6.23 -1.10 13.10
C LEU A 54 -6.88 -1.99 14.14
N ASP A 55 -6.99 -1.51 15.36
CA ASP A 55 -7.73 -2.19 16.42
C ASP A 55 -9.18 -1.68 16.43
N LEU A 56 -10.11 -2.62 16.52
CA LEU A 56 -11.53 -2.35 16.49
C LEU A 56 -12.20 -2.87 17.79
N GLU A 57 -13.14 -2.12 18.30
CA GLU A 57 -14.02 -2.55 19.39
C GLU A 57 -15.47 -2.20 19.03
N PHE A 58 -16.34 -3.19 19.07
CA PHE A 58 -17.73 -3.04 18.68
C PHE A 58 -18.64 -3.36 19.86
N VAL A 59 -19.52 -2.42 20.18
CA VAL A 59 -20.49 -2.54 21.29
C VAL A 59 -21.89 -2.47 20.72
N ALA A 60 -22.71 -3.48 21.02
CA ALA A 60 -24.11 -3.50 20.60
C ALA A 60 -25.00 -4.09 21.69
N LYS A 61 -25.77 -3.23 22.34
CA LYS A 61 -26.70 -3.55 23.42
C LYS A 61 -28.15 -3.30 23.00
N ILE A 62 -29.05 -4.19 23.36
CA ILE A 62 -30.46 -4.06 23.02
C ILE A 62 -31.01 -2.71 23.55
N GLY A 63 -31.78 -2.03 22.71
CA GLY A 63 -32.36 -0.73 23.01
C GLY A 63 -31.40 0.45 22.94
N LYS A 64 -30.13 0.22 22.57
CA LYS A 64 -29.11 1.27 22.37
C LYS A 64 -28.63 1.32 20.93
N ASN A 65 -28.02 2.44 20.57
CA ASN A 65 -27.36 2.58 19.28
C ASN A 65 -26.03 1.80 19.29
N PRO A 66 -25.68 1.11 18.20
CA PRO A 66 -24.41 0.41 18.13
C PRO A 66 -23.26 1.40 18.08
N LEU A 67 -22.14 1.06 18.70
CA LEU A 67 -20.95 1.87 18.78
C LEU A 67 -19.77 1.09 18.22
N LEU A 68 -19.05 1.69 17.25
CA LEU A 68 -17.78 1.17 16.77
C LEU A 68 -16.66 2.12 17.18
N ILE A 69 -15.65 1.58 17.85
CA ILE A 69 -14.44 2.28 18.25
C ILE A 69 -13.32 1.75 17.38
N ALA A 70 -12.56 2.65 16.76
CA ALA A 70 -11.39 2.29 15.98
C ALA A 70 -10.16 3.02 16.50
N ILE A 71 -9.06 2.29 16.67
CA ILE A 71 -7.83 2.78 17.29
C ILE A 71 -6.66 2.53 16.34
N TYR A 72 -5.91 3.60 16.04
CA TYR A 72 -4.70 3.55 15.22
C TYR A 72 -3.63 4.49 15.77
N GLU A 73 -2.47 3.96 16.15
CA GLU A 73 -1.32 4.74 16.67
C GLU A 73 -1.70 5.81 17.73
N GLY A 74 -2.58 5.46 18.67
CA GLY A 74 -3.05 6.37 19.71
C GLY A 74 -4.18 7.31 19.28
N ILE A 75 -4.56 7.32 18.01
CA ILE A 75 -5.77 7.99 17.52
C ILE A 75 -6.96 7.07 17.79
N GLN A 76 -7.91 7.52 18.59
CA GLN A 76 -9.16 6.80 18.85
C GLN A 76 -10.33 7.57 18.28
N VAL A 77 -11.17 6.91 17.49
CA VAL A 77 -12.41 7.45 16.97
C VAL A 77 -13.59 6.58 17.40
N GLN A 78 -14.72 7.22 17.63
CA GLN A 78 -15.97 6.57 17.95
C GLN A 78 -17.03 6.97 16.93
N VAL A 79 -17.76 5.98 16.43
CA VAL A 79 -18.86 6.18 15.50
C VAL A 79 -20.07 5.40 15.95
N SER A 80 -21.22 6.04 15.81
CA SER A 80 -22.54 5.47 16.10
C SER A 80 -23.51 6.02 15.04
N ASN A 81 -24.61 5.35 14.82
CA ASN A 81 -25.70 5.81 13.96
C ASN A 81 -27.03 5.74 14.68
N ASP A 82 -28.10 6.22 14.05
CA ASP A 82 -29.44 6.30 14.66
C ASP A 82 -30.17 4.93 14.73
N PHE A 83 -29.53 3.86 14.31
CA PHE A 83 -30.08 2.51 14.41
C PHE A 83 -30.14 2.08 15.86
N VAL A 84 -31.29 1.59 16.30
CA VAL A 84 -31.45 1.00 17.65
C VAL A 84 -31.37 -0.53 17.53
N VAL A 85 -30.44 -1.12 18.29
CA VAL A 85 -30.27 -2.58 18.33
C VAL A 85 -31.53 -3.23 18.91
N GLN A 86 -32.06 -4.20 18.19
CA GLN A 86 -33.32 -4.90 18.56
C GLN A 86 -33.05 -6.37 18.85
N ASN A 87 -34.00 -7.01 19.56
CA ASN A 87 -34.04 -8.45 19.62
C ASN A 87 -34.34 -9.03 18.23
N ALA A 88 -33.65 -10.10 17.88
CA ALA A 88 -33.92 -10.83 16.66
C ALA A 88 -35.25 -11.57 16.75
N LEU A 89 -36.15 -11.30 15.82
CA LEU A 89 -37.44 -12.00 15.74
C LEU A 89 -37.31 -13.38 15.05
N ASN A 90 -36.48 -13.47 14.02
CA ASN A 90 -36.33 -14.70 13.25
C ASN A 90 -34.88 -15.23 13.28
N LYS A 91 -33.92 -14.42 12.88
CA LYS A 91 -32.50 -14.80 12.80
C LYS A 91 -31.60 -13.74 13.45
N ALA A 92 -30.96 -14.13 14.53
CA ALA A 92 -29.95 -13.32 15.18
C ALA A 92 -28.69 -13.20 14.29
N ILE A 93 -28.00 -12.07 14.38
CA ILE A 93 -26.68 -11.94 13.79
C ILE A 93 -25.66 -12.69 14.65
N THR A 94 -24.74 -13.42 14.02
CA THR A 94 -23.68 -14.12 14.73
C THR A 94 -22.45 -13.24 14.91
N SER A 95 -21.67 -13.49 15.95
CA SER A 95 -20.38 -12.81 16.17
C SER A 95 -19.46 -12.92 14.94
N GLU A 96 -19.40 -14.09 14.32
CA GLU A 96 -18.61 -14.35 13.11
C GLU A 96 -19.04 -13.46 11.93
N ASN A 97 -20.36 -13.23 11.78
CA ASN A 97 -20.86 -12.34 10.73
C ASN A 97 -20.46 -10.88 11.00
N ILE A 98 -20.52 -10.44 12.26
CA ILE A 98 -20.08 -9.10 12.66
C ILE A 98 -18.58 -8.95 12.41
N GLU A 99 -17.77 -9.89 12.85
CA GLU A 99 -16.30 -9.92 12.62
C GLU A 99 -15.97 -9.85 11.15
N THR A 100 -16.61 -10.71 10.34
CA THR A 100 -16.39 -10.74 8.90
C THR A 100 -16.73 -9.40 8.24
N GLN A 101 -17.82 -8.73 8.64
CA GLN A 101 -18.22 -7.46 8.04
C GLN A 101 -17.34 -6.29 8.48
N LEU A 102 -16.98 -6.22 9.76
CA LEU A 102 -16.13 -5.14 10.27
C LEU A 102 -14.68 -5.28 9.83
N SER A 103 -14.19 -6.49 9.61
CA SER A 103 -12.82 -6.76 9.12
C SER A 103 -12.66 -6.59 7.60
N LYS A 104 -13.72 -6.32 6.83
CA LYS A 104 -13.64 -6.07 5.39
C LYS A 104 -13.05 -4.69 5.06
N LEU A 105 -11.73 -4.56 5.24
CA LEU A 105 -10.98 -3.33 5.02
C LEU A 105 -10.18 -3.34 3.70
N ASN A 106 -10.56 -4.19 2.73
CA ASN A 106 -9.76 -4.46 1.52
C ASN A 106 -9.43 -3.22 0.70
N ASP A 107 -10.38 -2.29 0.56
CA ASP A 107 -10.23 -1.05 -0.21
C ASP A 107 -9.62 0.10 0.61
N THR A 108 -9.11 -0.20 1.80
CA THR A 108 -8.54 0.80 2.71
C THR A 108 -7.06 0.51 2.97
N PRO A 109 -6.28 1.50 3.43
CA PRO A 109 -4.89 1.26 3.83
C PRO A 109 -4.76 0.49 5.14
N TYR A 110 -5.86 0.05 5.74
CA TYR A 110 -5.89 -0.62 7.04
C TYR A 110 -6.14 -2.12 6.93
N LYS A 111 -5.68 -2.84 7.96
CA LYS A 111 -6.00 -4.24 8.24
C LYS A 111 -6.42 -4.35 9.70
N ALA A 112 -7.52 -5.05 9.99
CA ALA A 112 -7.90 -5.32 11.36
C ALA A 112 -6.82 -6.16 12.04
N SER A 113 -6.24 -5.62 13.11
CA SER A 113 -5.23 -6.27 13.94
C SER A 113 -5.89 -7.02 15.09
N SER A 114 -6.87 -6.38 15.72
CA SER A 114 -7.72 -7.00 16.73
C SER A 114 -9.16 -6.51 16.56
N LEU A 115 -10.11 -7.35 16.95
CA LEU A 115 -11.52 -7.00 17.03
C LEU A 115 -12.10 -7.54 18.33
N LYS A 116 -12.59 -6.63 19.18
CA LYS A 116 -13.30 -6.95 20.39
C LYS A 116 -14.79 -6.75 20.18
N LEU A 117 -15.60 -7.70 20.63
CA LEU A 117 -17.05 -7.64 20.56
C LEU A 117 -17.65 -7.63 21.97
N ASP A 118 -18.42 -6.61 22.26
CA ASP A 118 -19.29 -6.53 23.46
C ASP A 118 -20.75 -6.42 23.01
N ILE A 119 -21.35 -7.58 22.76
CA ILE A 119 -22.68 -7.70 22.17
C ILE A 119 -23.62 -8.48 23.09
N ASP A 120 -24.90 -8.11 23.10
CA ASP A 120 -25.94 -8.90 23.77
C ASP A 120 -26.28 -10.13 22.92
N GLN A 121 -26.87 -11.11 23.57
CA GLN A 121 -27.34 -12.31 22.88
C GLN A 121 -28.60 -12.02 22.06
N ASN A 122 -28.81 -12.81 21.00
CA ASN A 122 -30.01 -12.77 20.18
C ASN A 122 -30.36 -11.38 19.60
N ILE A 123 -29.33 -10.60 19.17
CA ILE A 123 -29.52 -9.27 18.59
C ILE A 123 -29.76 -9.32 17.08
N PHE A 124 -30.47 -8.31 16.60
CA PHE A 124 -30.61 -8.02 15.17
C PHE A 124 -29.91 -6.68 14.84
N ILE A 125 -28.98 -6.75 13.90
CA ILE A 125 -28.34 -5.60 13.28
C ILE A 125 -28.22 -5.90 11.78
N SER A 126 -28.60 -4.95 10.92
CA SER A 126 -28.45 -5.15 9.49
C SER A 126 -26.98 -5.00 9.06
N LEU A 127 -26.59 -5.76 8.03
CA LEU A 127 -25.24 -5.65 7.44
C LEU A 127 -24.95 -4.25 6.89
N LYS A 128 -26.00 -3.53 6.50
CA LYS A 128 -25.89 -2.14 6.04
C LYS A 128 -25.37 -1.24 7.17
N VAL A 129 -25.93 -1.36 8.36
CA VAL A 129 -25.51 -0.60 9.55
C VAL A 129 -24.04 -0.86 9.89
N LEU A 130 -23.60 -2.12 9.88
CA LEU A 130 -22.20 -2.47 10.13
C LEU A 130 -21.25 -1.86 9.08
N ASN A 131 -21.67 -1.87 7.81
CA ASN A 131 -20.88 -1.31 6.74
C ASN A 131 -20.79 0.24 6.83
N GLU A 132 -21.86 0.91 7.23
CA GLU A 132 -21.87 2.35 7.47
C GLU A 132 -20.91 2.70 8.60
N LEU A 133 -21.06 2.09 9.77
CA LEU A 133 -20.17 2.31 10.92
C LEU A 133 -18.69 2.11 10.56
N ARG A 134 -18.39 1.03 9.83
CA ARG A 134 -17.03 0.78 9.37
C ARG A 134 -16.49 1.89 8.48
N ARG A 135 -17.27 2.37 7.50
CA ARG A 135 -16.86 3.45 6.59
C ARG A 135 -16.64 4.75 7.34
N ASP A 136 -17.57 5.10 8.21
CA ASP A 136 -17.50 6.33 9.02
C ASP A 136 -16.28 6.32 9.96
N ALA A 137 -15.97 5.16 10.56
CA ALA A 137 -14.79 5.02 11.41
C ALA A 137 -13.49 5.24 10.61
N ILE A 138 -13.38 4.65 9.43
CA ILE A 138 -12.22 4.82 8.55
C ILE A 138 -12.09 6.26 8.08
N GLU A 139 -13.18 6.91 7.68
CA GLU A 139 -13.20 8.29 7.25
C GLU A 139 -12.72 9.23 8.38
N LYS A 140 -13.26 9.08 9.59
CA LYS A 140 -12.84 9.86 10.75
C LYS A 140 -11.36 9.67 11.10
N ILE A 141 -10.84 8.44 11.07
CA ILE A 141 -9.40 8.19 11.28
C ILE A 141 -8.56 8.90 10.21
N ASN A 142 -8.98 8.80 8.94
CA ASN A 142 -8.27 9.45 7.85
C ASN A 142 -8.25 10.96 8.00
N LEU A 143 -9.37 11.58 8.36
CA LEU A 143 -9.45 13.04 8.60
C LEU A 143 -8.45 13.46 9.68
N ILE A 144 -8.42 12.77 10.83
CA ILE A 144 -7.49 13.11 11.92
C ILE A 144 -6.03 12.89 11.51
N ARG A 145 -5.74 11.83 10.73
CA ARG A 145 -4.39 11.58 10.23
C ARG A 145 -3.90 12.63 9.24
N LEU A 146 -4.79 13.13 8.40
CA LEU A 146 -4.47 14.14 7.39
C LEU A 146 -4.36 15.54 7.99
N ASP A 147 -5.00 15.78 9.13
CA ASP A 147 -4.95 17.07 9.86
C ASP A 147 -3.65 17.25 10.69
N ARG A 148 -2.64 16.43 10.46
CA ARG A 148 -1.32 16.62 11.08
C ARG A 148 -0.68 17.89 10.51
N PRO A 149 -0.22 18.82 11.36
CA PRO A 149 0.49 19.98 10.86
C PRO A 149 1.70 19.53 10.05
N LEU A 150 1.85 20.06 8.86
CA LEU A 150 3.04 19.86 8.06
C LEU A 150 4.25 20.35 8.88
N ILE A 151 5.07 19.41 9.33
CA ILE A 151 6.33 19.78 9.97
C ILE A 151 7.23 20.30 8.85
N TYR A 152 7.22 21.61 8.67
CA TYR A 152 8.21 22.27 7.83
C TYR A 152 9.56 22.13 8.52
N HIS A 153 10.37 21.19 8.05
CA HIS A 153 11.78 21.23 8.38
C HIS A 153 12.32 22.52 7.78
N THR A 154 12.69 23.47 8.63
CA THR A 154 13.46 24.62 8.18
C THR A 154 14.67 24.04 7.42
N PRO A 155 14.83 24.36 6.12
CA PRO A 155 15.95 23.80 5.38
C PRO A 155 17.23 24.17 6.14
N LYS A 156 18.05 23.17 6.44
CA LYS A 156 19.38 23.42 6.98
C LYS A 156 20.02 24.45 6.10
N LYS A 157 20.49 25.57 6.71
CA LYS A 157 21.19 26.62 5.98
C LYS A 157 22.22 25.97 5.06
N ILE A 158 21.94 25.97 3.77
CA ILE A 158 22.87 25.44 2.78
C ILE A 158 24.07 26.37 2.85
N ILE A 159 25.16 25.90 3.43
CA ILE A 159 26.43 26.62 3.38
C ILE A 159 26.83 26.54 1.90
N PRO A 160 26.90 27.68 1.18
CA PRO A 160 27.30 27.63 -0.22
C PRO A 160 28.72 27.04 -0.26
N ILE A 161 28.81 25.85 -0.88
CA ILE A 161 30.13 25.30 -1.20
C ILE A 161 30.72 26.29 -2.21
N LYS A 162 31.86 26.87 -1.86
CA LYS A 162 32.62 27.68 -2.79
C LYS A 162 33.01 26.75 -3.93
N HIS A 163 32.25 26.79 -5.02
CA HIS A 163 32.68 26.14 -6.25
C HIS A 163 33.88 26.89 -6.78
N GLU A 164 34.98 26.18 -6.94
CA GLU A 164 36.06 26.68 -7.80
C GLU A 164 35.42 26.92 -9.16
N GLN A 165 35.67 28.11 -9.72
CA GLN A 165 35.19 28.45 -11.05
C GLN A 165 35.91 27.54 -12.04
N HIS A 166 35.31 26.45 -12.42
CA HIS A 166 35.75 25.66 -13.55
C HIS A 166 35.19 26.29 -14.82
N GLU A 167 36.01 26.31 -15.88
CA GLU A 167 35.50 26.69 -17.19
C GLU A 167 34.29 25.80 -17.55
N PRO A 168 33.23 26.37 -18.13
CA PRO A 168 32.05 25.60 -18.48
C PRO A 168 32.40 24.52 -19.48
N ILE A 169 32.17 23.27 -19.15
CA ILE A 169 32.30 22.14 -20.05
C ILE A 169 30.93 21.90 -20.70
N ILE A 170 30.90 22.02 -22.02
CA ILE A 170 29.70 21.66 -22.79
C ILE A 170 29.81 20.19 -23.17
N THR A 171 28.87 19.39 -22.73
CA THR A 171 28.75 17.99 -23.14
C THR A 171 27.53 17.83 -24.03
N ALA A 172 27.71 17.16 -25.17
CA ALA A 172 26.61 16.80 -26.04
C ALA A 172 26.48 15.28 -26.15
N GLN A 173 25.27 14.77 -25.99
CA GLN A 173 24.99 13.37 -26.25
C GLN A 173 24.51 13.21 -27.68
N VAL A 174 25.22 12.40 -28.46
CA VAL A 174 24.91 12.13 -29.86
C VAL A 174 24.57 10.65 -30.04
N SER A 175 23.61 10.37 -30.92
CA SER A 175 23.11 9.02 -31.16
C SER A 175 23.53 8.40 -32.48
N ASN A 176 24.12 9.20 -33.37
CA ASN A 176 24.62 8.76 -34.67
C ASN A 176 25.78 9.66 -35.17
N ASP A 177 26.45 9.20 -36.22
CA ASP A 177 27.60 9.87 -36.81
C ASP A 177 27.28 11.25 -37.43
N GLU A 178 26.07 11.43 -37.91
CA GLU A 178 25.63 12.72 -38.47
C GLU A 178 25.58 13.80 -37.39
N GLN A 179 24.98 13.43 -36.22
CA GLN A 179 24.92 14.32 -35.05
C GLN A 179 26.33 14.60 -34.49
N PHE A 180 27.20 13.61 -34.48
CA PHE A 180 28.60 13.80 -34.06
C PHE A 180 29.33 14.80 -34.91
N ASN A 181 29.12 14.76 -36.21
CA ASN A 181 29.77 15.70 -37.14
C ASN A 181 29.28 17.15 -37.00
N VAL A 182 28.09 17.37 -36.48
CA VAL A 182 27.52 18.71 -36.20
C VAL A 182 28.10 19.32 -34.92
N VAL A 183 28.45 18.47 -33.95
CA VAL A 183 28.90 18.91 -32.61
C VAL A 183 30.43 19.06 -32.54
N LYS A 184 31.16 18.50 -33.50
CA LYS A 184 32.62 18.57 -33.62
C LYS A 184 33.06 19.96 -34.13
#